data_6b134aa933564d84682010b13ead4019
#
_entry.id   6b134aa933564d84682010b13ead4019
#
_cell.length_a   1.000
_cell.length_b   1.000
_cell.length_c   1.000
_cell.angle_alpha   90.00
_cell.angle_beta   90.00
_cell.angle_gamma   90.00
#
_symmetry.space_group_name_H-M   'P 1'
#
loop_
_entity.id
_entity.type
_entity.pdbx_description
1 polymer ?
#
loop_
_entity_poly.entity_id
_entity_poly.type
_entity_poly.pdbx_seq_one_letter_code
_entity_poly.pdbx_strand_id
1 'polypeptide(L)'
;LTFALLDRDQSVESRRLAEYFRGSAYFAEVPPVHSQAQAERALQSERAVLVVDIPPEFGRDVALGRQPEVALYVDGTAPFNGNTVSGYVGALLESYNRDVLKRRGIEPPTPAALEPRFMYNPEFKSLNGMVPNILVMVLMMIPAIMTALSVVREREIGSIANLYASPASVLQYLAGKQLPYLASGAVNFVMLTAMVVFWFGVPLKGSFAALLLGSLLLVGASTGLGLLVSSFTRSQTAAFFIAALGTMIPTINFSGIIHPLSSLSGGAYAMGLGFPASWFQRISMGGFSKGLGLTDFALEYAVLAAFTLGYLLLASVLLKKQEK
;
A
#
# COMPACT_ATOMS: atom_id res chain seq x y z
N LEU A 1 0.62 16.40 8.02
CA LEU A 1 1.82 16.86 7.33
C LEU A 1 2.38 18.10 8.04
N THR A 2 3.68 18.15 8.28
CA THR A 2 4.33 19.30 8.91
C THR A 2 4.72 20.33 7.86
N PHE A 3 4.47 21.63 8.13
CA PHE A 3 4.90 22.70 7.26
C PHE A 3 5.63 23.83 8.01
N ALA A 4 6.60 24.45 7.36
CA ALA A 4 7.27 25.66 7.83
C ALA A 4 6.83 26.84 6.97
N LEU A 5 6.65 27.99 7.61
CA LEU A 5 6.29 29.25 6.95
C LEU A 5 7.50 30.19 6.91
N LEU A 6 7.87 30.62 5.71
CA LEU A 6 8.82 31.71 5.45
C LEU A 6 8.03 32.91 4.90
N ASP A 7 7.53 33.77 5.80
CA ASP A 7 6.79 34.98 5.42
C ASP A 7 7.76 36.17 5.35
N ARG A 8 8.07 36.60 4.11
CA ARG A 8 8.94 37.76 3.87
C ARG A 8 8.17 39.08 3.71
N ASP A 9 6.83 39.01 3.63
CA ASP A 9 5.96 40.15 3.40
C ASP A 9 5.37 40.72 4.70
N GLN A 10 5.01 39.84 5.62
CA GLN A 10 4.43 40.18 6.93
C GLN A 10 3.18 41.09 6.86
N SER A 11 2.48 41.10 5.73
CA SER A 11 1.25 41.88 5.53
C SER A 11 0.02 41.20 6.12
N VAL A 12 -1.11 41.90 6.06
CA VAL A 12 -2.41 41.29 6.44
C VAL A 12 -2.78 40.11 5.51
N GLU A 13 -2.47 40.25 4.23
CA GLU A 13 -2.80 39.18 3.26
C GLU A 13 -1.88 37.97 3.37
N SER A 14 -0.57 38.16 3.67
CA SER A 14 0.34 37.03 3.92
C SER A 14 -0.09 36.25 5.16
N ARG A 15 -0.48 36.93 6.24
CA ARG A 15 -1.02 36.31 7.46
C ARG A 15 -2.30 35.54 7.20
N ARG A 16 -3.19 36.08 6.38
CA ARG A 16 -4.41 35.34 5.97
C ARG A 16 -4.09 34.08 5.20
N LEU A 17 -3.19 34.13 4.23
CA LEU A 17 -2.76 32.92 3.53
C LEU A 17 -2.20 31.88 4.51
N ALA A 18 -1.37 32.30 5.47
CA ALA A 18 -0.85 31.43 6.52
C ALA A 18 -1.97 30.80 7.38
N GLU A 19 -3.05 31.54 7.67
CA GLU A 19 -4.20 31.05 8.42
C GLU A 19 -4.95 29.91 7.68
N TYR A 20 -5.00 29.92 6.35
CA TYR A 20 -5.56 28.78 5.58
C TYR A 20 -4.77 27.50 5.79
N PHE A 21 -3.44 27.57 5.90
CA PHE A 21 -2.60 26.43 6.23
C PHE A 21 -2.78 26.00 7.68
N ARG A 22 -2.80 26.94 8.63
CA ARG A 22 -3.00 26.68 10.07
C ARG A 22 -4.36 26.10 10.38
N GLY A 23 -5.40 26.59 9.73
CA GLY A 23 -6.78 26.14 9.90
C GLY A 23 -7.08 24.79 9.25
N SER A 24 -6.16 24.25 8.48
CA SER A 24 -6.33 22.96 7.81
C SER A 24 -6.07 21.80 8.78
N ALA A 25 -6.96 20.82 8.83
CA ALA A 25 -6.76 19.59 9.60
C ALA A 25 -5.60 18.72 9.10
N TYR A 26 -5.05 19.03 7.93
CA TYR A 26 -4.01 18.22 7.29
C TYR A 26 -2.60 18.75 7.52
N PHE A 27 -2.47 20.02 7.92
CA PHE A 27 -1.18 20.67 8.11
C PHE A 27 -0.98 21.08 9.56
N ALA A 28 0.21 20.80 10.11
CA ALA A 28 0.67 21.24 11.41
C ALA A 28 1.89 22.15 11.22
N GLU A 29 1.81 23.39 11.70
CA GLU A 29 2.92 24.34 11.60
C GLU A 29 4.06 23.95 12.56
N VAL A 30 5.28 23.92 12.04
CA VAL A 30 6.50 23.86 12.86
C VAL A 30 6.97 25.27 13.20
N PRO A 31 7.92 25.45 14.15
CA PRO A 31 8.43 26.78 14.46
C PRO A 31 8.79 27.56 13.20
N PRO A 32 8.37 28.84 13.09
CA PRO A 32 8.55 29.64 11.89
C PRO A 32 10.03 29.80 11.53
N VAL A 33 10.32 29.84 10.24
CA VAL A 33 11.65 30.03 9.70
C VAL A 33 11.79 31.46 9.18
N HIS A 34 12.94 32.10 9.42
CA HIS A 34 13.16 33.50 9.07
C HIS A 34 14.19 33.69 7.93
N SER A 35 14.74 32.60 7.41
CA SER A 35 15.66 32.64 6.29
C SER A 35 15.54 31.38 5.43
N GLN A 36 15.95 31.52 4.17
CA GLN A 36 15.96 30.41 3.22
C GLN A 36 16.84 29.25 3.72
N ALA A 37 18.00 29.57 4.33
CA ALA A 37 18.86 28.54 4.90
C ALA A 37 18.21 27.77 6.07
N GLN A 38 17.32 28.42 6.84
CA GLN A 38 16.54 27.73 7.87
C GLN A 38 15.43 26.89 7.25
N ALA A 39 14.80 27.35 6.17
CA ALA A 39 13.79 26.62 5.42
C ALA A 39 14.38 25.32 4.81
N GLU A 40 15.54 25.41 4.17
CA GLU A 40 16.25 24.25 3.64
C GLU A 40 16.65 23.25 4.73
N ARG A 41 17.15 23.74 5.88
CA ARG A 41 17.46 22.87 7.03
C ARG A 41 16.23 22.20 7.63
N ALA A 42 15.07 22.86 7.59
CA ALA A 42 13.82 22.26 8.07
C ALA A 42 13.37 21.09 7.19
N LEU A 43 13.57 21.18 5.86
CA LEU A 43 13.34 20.07 4.92
C LEU A 43 14.40 18.98 5.11
N GLN A 44 15.68 19.33 5.12
CA GLN A 44 16.79 18.36 5.27
C GLN A 44 16.72 17.56 6.57
N SER A 45 16.22 18.17 7.65
CA SER A 45 16.08 17.53 8.96
C SER A 45 14.72 16.84 9.16
N GLU A 46 13.91 16.72 8.11
CA GLU A 46 12.57 16.12 8.11
C GLU A 46 11.60 16.76 9.13
N ARG A 47 11.94 17.94 9.69
CA ARG A 47 11.06 18.67 10.58
C ARG A 47 9.84 19.25 9.87
N ALA A 48 10.02 19.62 8.60
CA ALA A 48 8.93 20.05 7.72
C ALA A 48 8.96 19.23 6.43
N VAL A 49 7.79 18.83 5.94
CA VAL A 49 7.62 18.18 4.62
C VAL A 49 7.34 19.22 3.54
N LEU A 50 6.85 20.39 3.94
CA LEU A 50 6.52 21.52 3.08
C LEU A 50 7.07 22.82 3.67
N VAL A 51 7.65 23.65 2.82
CA VAL A 51 7.94 25.06 3.13
C VAL A 51 7.08 25.93 2.22
N VAL A 52 6.36 26.86 2.85
CA VAL A 52 5.58 27.89 2.16
C VAL A 52 6.39 29.19 2.22
N ASP A 53 6.90 29.67 1.10
CA ASP A 53 7.69 30.89 0.97
C ASP A 53 6.84 31.99 0.34
N ILE A 54 6.45 32.98 1.14
CA ILE A 54 5.65 34.12 0.70
C ILE A 54 6.62 35.26 0.35
N PRO A 55 6.64 35.71 -0.91
CA PRO A 55 7.58 36.74 -1.37
C PRO A 55 7.28 38.12 -0.75
N PRO A 56 8.26 39.03 -0.72
CA PRO A 56 8.03 40.42 -0.36
C PRO A 56 7.02 41.07 -1.33
N GLU A 57 6.30 42.07 -0.86
CA GLU A 57 5.23 42.79 -1.59
C GLU A 57 4.01 41.93 -2.00
N PHE A 58 3.87 40.72 -1.45
CA PHE A 58 2.74 39.81 -1.73
C PHE A 58 1.38 40.51 -1.48
N GLY A 59 1.19 41.14 -0.33
CA GLY A 59 -0.04 41.83 0.02
C GLY A 59 -0.35 43.02 -0.88
N ARG A 60 0.68 43.77 -1.30
CA ARG A 60 0.56 44.87 -2.26
C ARG A 60 0.11 44.37 -3.62
N ASP A 61 0.71 43.32 -4.12
CA ASP A 61 0.36 42.78 -5.42
C ASP A 61 -1.02 42.15 -5.41
N VAL A 62 -1.38 41.44 -4.34
CA VAL A 62 -2.77 41.00 -4.13
C VAL A 62 -3.73 42.18 -4.13
N ALA A 63 -3.43 43.28 -3.45
CA ALA A 63 -4.30 44.47 -3.43
C ALA A 63 -4.47 45.14 -4.79
N LEU A 64 -3.40 45.16 -5.60
CA LEU A 64 -3.42 45.73 -6.96
C LEU A 64 -4.05 44.81 -8.02
N GLY A 65 -4.45 43.60 -7.68
CA GLY A 65 -5.02 42.65 -8.64
C GLY A 65 -4.00 41.86 -9.44
N ARG A 66 -2.73 41.96 -9.05
CA ARG A 66 -1.67 41.13 -9.61
C ARG A 66 -1.75 39.73 -9.05
N GLN A 67 -1.09 38.79 -9.71
CA GLN A 67 -1.01 37.38 -9.30
C GLN A 67 0.42 37.10 -8.78
N PRO A 68 0.71 37.40 -7.48
CA PRO A 68 2.01 37.07 -6.92
C PRO A 68 2.22 35.56 -6.84
N GLU A 69 3.43 35.11 -7.12
CA GLU A 69 3.79 33.71 -7.03
C GLU A 69 4.26 33.37 -5.62
N VAL A 70 3.62 32.37 -5.00
CA VAL A 70 4.06 31.79 -3.72
C VAL A 70 4.88 30.54 -4.04
N ALA A 71 6.12 30.49 -3.56
CA ALA A 71 6.94 29.32 -3.75
C ALA A 71 6.64 28.23 -2.71
N LEU A 72 6.52 27.01 -3.18
CA LEU A 72 6.25 25.83 -2.37
C LEU A 72 7.38 24.83 -2.54
N TYR A 73 8.17 24.63 -1.49
CA TYR A 73 9.24 23.64 -1.48
C TYR A 73 8.75 22.38 -0.75
N VAL A 74 8.65 21.29 -1.47
CA VAL A 74 8.19 20.00 -0.94
C VAL A 74 9.38 19.05 -0.87
N ASP A 75 9.49 18.30 0.21
CA ASP A 75 10.45 17.21 0.29
C ASP A 75 10.11 16.12 -0.71
N GLY A 76 10.91 16.02 -1.78
CA GLY A 76 10.75 15.07 -2.86
C GLY A 76 11.40 13.70 -2.62
N THR A 77 12.03 13.48 -1.46
CA THR A 77 12.68 12.19 -1.13
C THR A 77 11.64 11.08 -0.95
N ALA A 78 10.42 11.42 -0.56
CA ALA A 78 9.29 10.51 -0.51
C ALA A 78 8.24 10.86 -1.57
N PRO A 79 8.23 10.19 -2.75
CA PRO A 79 7.34 10.53 -3.88
C PRO A 79 5.85 10.53 -3.53
N PHE A 80 5.45 9.71 -2.55
CA PHE A 80 4.08 9.65 -2.06
C PHE A 80 3.66 10.94 -1.36
N ASN A 81 4.57 11.57 -0.61
CA ASN A 81 4.31 12.84 0.06
C ASN A 81 4.13 13.98 -0.94
N GLY A 82 4.92 14.04 -2.01
CA GLY A 82 4.87 15.10 -3.01
C GLY A 82 3.50 15.25 -3.66
N ASN A 83 2.91 14.17 -4.14
CA ASN A 83 1.58 14.18 -4.77
C ASN A 83 0.47 14.53 -3.77
N THR A 84 0.55 14.01 -2.54
CA THR A 84 -0.43 14.27 -1.48
C THR A 84 -0.38 15.74 -1.04
N VAL A 85 0.82 16.27 -0.81
CA VAL A 85 1.03 17.68 -0.45
C VAL A 85 0.53 18.60 -1.55
N SER A 86 0.88 18.34 -2.81
CA SER A 86 0.44 19.15 -3.95
C SER A 86 -1.09 19.20 -4.08
N GLY A 87 -1.77 18.08 -3.86
CA GLY A 87 -3.23 18.02 -3.89
C GLY A 87 -3.88 18.87 -2.77
N TYR A 88 -3.39 18.74 -1.53
CA TYR A 88 -3.92 19.52 -0.41
C TYR A 88 -3.62 21.02 -0.54
N VAL A 89 -2.40 21.36 -0.94
CA VAL A 89 -2.02 22.76 -1.17
C VAL A 89 -2.83 23.37 -2.29
N GLY A 90 -3.04 22.66 -3.40
CA GLY A 90 -3.90 23.11 -4.50
C GLY A 90 -5.30 23.49 -4.02
N ALA A 91 -5.94 22.64 -3.21
CA ALA A 91 -7.27 22.90 -2.65
C ALA A 91 -7.29 24.11 -1.70
N LEU A 92 -6.24 24.28 -0.88
CA LEU A 92 -6.12 25.44 0.01
C LEU A 92 -5.95 26.75 -0.75
N LEU A 93 -5.08 26.77 -1.76
CA LEU A 93 -4.84 27.95 -2.60
C LEU A 93 -6.10 28.31 -3.40
N GLU A 94 -6.85 27.32 -3.90
CA GLU A 94 -8.13 27.57 -4.56
C GLU A 94 -9.13 28.21 -3.60
N SER A 95 -9.23 27.73 -2.36
CA SER A 95 -10.10 28.31 -1.34
C SER A 95 -9.71 29.74 -0.97
N TYR A 96 -8.42 30.00 -0.83
CA TYR A 96 -7.88 31.34 -0.60
C TYR A 96 -8.19 32.27 -1.78
N ASN A 97 -7.94 31.85 -3.01
CA ASN A 97 -8.20 32.64 -4.20
C ASN A 97 -9.69 32.98 -4.37
N ARG A 98 -10.58 32.04 -4.11
CA ARG A 98 -12.05 32.30 -4.09
C ARG A 98 -12.43 33.38 -3.08
N ASP A 99 -11.84 33.34 -1.90
CA ASP A 99 -12.10 34.32 -0.85
C ASP A 99 -11.56 35.72 -1.21
N VAL A 100 -10.37 35.80 -1.82
CA VAL A 100 -9.81 37.04 -2.35
C VAL A 100 -10.74 37.65 -3.42
N LEU A 101 -11.23 36.86 -4.37
CA LEU A 101 -12.15 37.32 -5.43
C LEU A 101 -13.48 37.79 -4.84
N LYS A 102 -14.08 37.05 -3.91
CA LYS A 102 -15.31 37.45 -3.23
C LYS A 102 -15.18 38.79 -2.52
N ARG A 103 -14.06 39.01 -1.80
CA ARG A 103 -13.80 40.29 -1.11
C ARG A 103 -13.65 41.48 -2.06
N ARG A 104 -13.29 41.22 -3.32
CA ARG A 104 -13.21 42.24 -4.38
C ARG A 104 -14.55 42.47 -5.11
N GLY A 105 -15.61 41.76 -4.72
CA GLY A 105 -16.89 41.83 -5.43
C GLY A 105 -16.85 41.19 -6.82
N ILE A 106 -15.82 40.43 -7.13
CA ILE A 106 -15.69 39.68 -8.37
C ILE A 106 -16.28 38.31 -8.11
N GLU A 107 -17.44 38.01 -8.65
CA GLU A 107 -17.93 36.63 -8.71
C GLU A 107 -17.01 35.86 -9.66
N PRO A 108 -16.29 34.84 -9.18
CA PRO A 108 -15.47 34.02 -10.08
C PRO A 108 -16.42 33.41 -11.13
N PRO A 109 -16.10 33.51 -12.43
CA PRO A 109 -16.86 32.78 -13.43
C PRO A 109 -16.71 31.30 -13.13
N THR A 110 -17.76 30.69 -12.59
CA THR A 110 -17.82 29.24 -12.37
C THR A 110 -18.57 28.60 -13.52
N PRO A 111 -17.86 28.27 -14.63
CA PRO A 111 -18.53 27.52 -15.72
C PRO A 111 -18.91 26.09 -15.27
N ALA A 112 -18.31 25.56 -14.23
CA ALA A 112 -18.70 24.34 -13.54
C ALA A 112 -18.10 24.33 -12.13
N ALA A 113 -18.89 24.06 -11.09
CA ALA A 113 -18.39 23.72 -9.77
C ALA A 113 -17.91 22.26 -9.82
N LEU A 114 -16.59 22.05 -9.79
CA LEU A 114 -16.01 20.73 -9.56
C LEU A 114 -16.13 20.42 -8.06
N GLU A 115 -17.12 19.62 -7.69
CA GLU A 115 -17.21 19.01 -6.36
C GLU A 115 -16.59 17.61 -6.41
N PRO A 116 -15.30 17.44 -6.06
CA PRO A 116 -14.71 16.10 -6.00
C PRO A 116 -15.38 15.33 -4.88
N ARG A 117 -16.12 14.28 -5.21
CA ARG A 117 -16.66 13.34 -4.24
C ARG A 117 -15.75 12.13 -4.16
N PHE A 118 -15.05 12.02 -3.03
CA PHE A 118 -14.20 10.86 -2.76
C PHE A 118 -15.09 9.68 -2.33
N MET A 119 -15.30 8.76 -3.26
CA MET A 119 -16.06 7.54 -2.98
C MET A 119 -15.21 6.56 -2.15
N TYR A 120 -15.88 5.79 -1.30
CA TYR A 120 -15.31 4.68 -0.50
C TYR A 120 -14.45 5.05 0.72
N ASN A 121 -13.77 6.20 0.74
CA ASN A 121 -13.05 6.73 1.89
C ASN A 121 -13.14 8.27 1.94
N PRO A 122 -14.35 8.83 2.17
CA PRO A 122 -14.57 10.28 2.11
C PRO A 122 -13.79 11.05 3.18
N GLU A 123 -13.46 10.41 4.29
CA GLU A 123 -12.70 11.03 5.39
C GLU A 123 -11.18 10.89 5.21
N PHE A 124 -10.69 10.34 4.09
CA PHE A 124 -9.25 10.10 3.84
C PHE A 124 -8.50 9.42 4.98
N LYS A 125 -9.17 8.56 5.75
CA LYS A 125 -8.52 7.81 6.81
C LYS A 125 -7.50 6.85 6.22
N SER A 126 -6.21 7.09 6.50
CA SER A 126 -5.10 6.24 6.03
C SER A 126 -5.26 4.79 6.48
N LEU A 127 -5.84 4.56 7.65
CA LEU A 127 -6.11 3.21 8.17
C LEU A 127 -6.99 2.38 7.22
N ASN A 128 -8.01 2.99 6.61
CA ASN A 128 -8.92 2.29 5.69
C ASN A 128 -8.21 1.78 4.40
N GLY A 129 -7.12 2.42 4.02
CA GLY A 129 -6.31 2.00 2.88
C GLY A 129 -5.14 1.08 3.26
N MET A 130 -4.47 1.37 4.37
CA MET A 130 -3.24 0.66 4.76
C MET A 130 -3.51 -0.69 5.42
N VAL A 131 -4.49 -0.75 6.35
CA VAL A 131 -4.70 -1.95 7.17
C VAL A 131 -5.14 -3.17 6.34
N PRO A 132 -6.06 -3.06 5.36
CA PRO A 132 -6.38 -4.16 4.46
C PRO A 132 -5.17 -4.63 3.63
N ASN A 133 -4.23 -3.74 3.32
CA ASN A 133 -3.02 -4.09 2.59
C ASN A 133 -1.99 -4.85 3.44
N ILE A 134 -1.91 -4.56 4.75
CA ILE A 134 -1.09 -5.33 5.69
C ILE A 134 -1.57 -6.79 5.73
N LEU A 135 -2.89 -7.01 5.72
CA LEU A 135 -3.47 -8.35 5.66
C LEU A 135 -3.00 -9.14 4.44
N VAL A 136 -2.95 -8.50 3.26
CA VAL A 136 -2.39 -9.11 2.03
C VAL A 136 -0.95 -9.52 2.23
N MET A 137 -0.11 -8.63 2.79
CA MET A 137 1.31 -8.87 2.98
C MET A 137 1.56 -10.03 3.95
N VAL A 138 0.86 -10.05 5.09
CA VAL A 138 1.04 -11.09 6.12
C VAL A 138 0.61 -12.46 5.62
N LEU A 139 -0.55 -12.55 4.92
CA LEU A 139 -1.06 -13.81 4.36
C LEU A 139 -0.24 -14.31 3.17
N MET A 140 0.49 -13.44 2.49
CA MET A 140 1.39 -13.86 1.42
C MET A 140 2.75 -14.31 1.97
N MET A 141 3.30 -13.62 2.96
CA MET A 141 4.67 -13.85 3.43
C MET A 141 4.78 -15.03 4.41
N ILE A 142 3.94 -15.03 5.47
CA ILE A 142 4.11 -16.00 6.57
C ILE A 142 3.89 -17.45 6.12
N PRO A 143 2.81 -17.80 5.40
CA PRO A 143 2.62 -19.19 4.97
C PRO A 143 3.70 -19.67 4.00
N ALA A 144 4.22 -18.77 3.14
CA ALA A 144 5.33 -19.11 2.23
C ALA A 144 6.61 -19.47 3.01
N ILE A 145 6.97 -18.66 4.01
CA ILE A 145 8.13 -18.93 4.86
C ILE A 145 7.96 -20.25 5.60
N MET A 146 6.82 -20.46 6.25
CA MET A 146 6.59 -21.64 7.07
C MET A 146 6.63 -22.93 6.27
N THR A 147 6.03 -22.94 5.06
CA THR A 147 6.10 -24.11 4.18
C THR A 147 7.49 -24.37 3.62
N ALA A 148 8.20 -23.30 3.21
CA ALA A 148 9.58 -23.45 2.75
C ALA A 148 10.48 -24.05 3.85
N LEU A 149 10.42 -23.52 5.08
CA LEU A 149 11.17 -24.01 6.21
C LEU A 149 10.82 -25.46 6.57
N SER A 150 9.53 -25.84 6.52
CA SER A 150 9.06 -27.18 6.85
C SER A 150 9.73 -28.26 6.00
N VAL A 151 9.80 -28.04 4.68
CA VAL A 151 10.38 -29.01 3.75
C VAL A 151 11.92 -29.02 3.83
N VAL A 152 12.53 -27.81 3.90
CA VAL A 152 14.00 -27.71 4.00
C VAL A 152 14.52 -28.31 5.31
N ARG A 153 13.80 -28.11 6.42
CA ARG A 153 14.13 -28.76 7.69
C ARG A 153 14.16 -30.29 7.59
N GLU A 154 13.16 -30.90 6.95
CA GLU A 154 13.15 -32.36 6.74
C GLU A 154 14.31 -32.83 5.87
N ARG A 155 14.77 -32.00 4.93
CA ARG A 155 15.95 -32.27 4.12
C ARG A 155 17.23 -32.18 4.94
N GLU A 156 17.39 -31.15 5.78
CA GLU A 156 18.56 -30.95 6.63
C GLU A 156 18.75 -32.08 7.66
N ILE A 157 17.65 -32.54 8.26
CA ILE A 157 17.71 -33.64 9.27
C ILE A 157 17.66 -35.04 8.62
N GLY A 158 17.60 -35.11 7.27
CA GLY A 158 17.60 -36.38 6.52
C GLY A 158 16.27 -37.13 6.52
N SER A 159 15.22 -36.65 7.20
CA SER A 159 13.93 -37.34 7.29
C SER A 159 13.17 -37.40 5.95
N ILE A 160 13.55 -36.60 4.97
CA ILE A 160 13.01 -36.66 3.62
C ILE A 160 13.30 -38.03 2.96
N ALA A 161 14.28 -38.79 3.43
CA ALA A 161 14.55 -40.17 2.98
C ALA A 161 13.33 -41.09 3.18
N ASN A 162 12.48 -40.82 4.17
CA ASN A 162 11.24 -41.56 4.38
C ASN A 162 10.25 -41.40 3.23
N LEU A 163 10.28 -40.23 2.52
CA LEU A 163 9.48 -40.04 1.31
C LEU A 163 9.97 -40.98 0.18
N TYR A 164 11.28 -41.19 0.09
CA TYR A 164 11.86 -42.05 -0.97
C TYR A 164 11.54 -43.53 -0.74
N ALA A 165 11.41 -43.95 0.52
CA ALA A 165 10.99 -45.29 0.92
C ALA A 165 9.46 -45.48 0.89
N SER A 166 8.68 -44.44 0.78
CA SER A 166 7.22 -44.45 0.78
C SER A 166 6.65 -44.70 -0.64
N PRO A 167 5.49 -45.36 -0.77
CA PRO A 167 4.78 -45.47 -2.05
C PRO A 167 4.11 -44.16 -2.48
N ALA A 168 4.11 -43.11 -1.59
CA ALA A 168 3.50 -41.84 -1.90
C ALA A 168 4.19 -41.10 -3.05
N SER A 169 3.41 -40.46 -3.90
CA SER A 169 3.93 -39.56 -4.92
C SER A 169 4.41 -38.24 -4.32
N VAL A 170 5.35 -37.56 -5.02
CA VAL A 170 5.83 -36.23 -4.61
C VAL A 170 4.66 -35.24 -4.47
N LEU A 171 3.68 -35.31 -5.38
CA LEU A 171 2.51 -34.44 -5.32
C LEU A 171 1.67 -34.69 -4.06
N GLN A 172 1.45 -35.95 -3.67
CA GLN A 172 0.73 -36.31 -2.45
C GLN A 172 1.46 -35.80 -1.20
N TYR A 173 2.80 -35.93 -1.16
CA TYR A 173 3.61 -35.40 -0.08
C TYR A 173 3.49 -33.87 0.03
N LEU A 174 3.67 -33.15 -1.09
CA LEU A 174 3.59 -31.69 -1.10
C LEU A 174 2.18 -31.17 -0.74
N ALA A 175 1.13 -31.80 -1.30
CA ALA A 175 -0.25 -31.48 -0.94
C ALA A 175 -0.54 -31.75 0.55
N GLY A 176 -0.05 -32.88 1.07
CA GLY A 176 -0.15 -33.19 2.51
C GLY A 176 0.56 -32.16 3.39
N LYS A 177 1.69 -31.64 2.93
CA LYS A 177 2.39 -30.55 3.62
C LYS A 177 1.66 -29.22 3.56
N GLN A 178 0.96 -28.94 2.47
CA GLN A 178 0.23 -27.71 2.27
C GLN A 178 -1.02 -27.61 3.17
N LEU A 179 -1.73 -28.71 3.40
CA LEU A 179 -3.00 -28.73 4.14
C LEU A 179 -2.95 -28.13 5.56
N PRO A 180 -1.97 -28.46 6.43
CA PRO A 180 -1.87 -27.86 7.77
C PRO A 180 -1.65 -26.35 7.70
N TYR A 181 -0.90 -25.87 6.71
CA TYR A 181 -0.64 -24.44 6.56
C TYR A 181 -1.84 -23.70 5.95
N LEU A 182 -2.66 -24.36 5.14
CA LEU A 182 -3.97 -23.81 4.72
C LEU A 182 -4.89 -23.62 5.93
N ALA A 183 -4.97 -24.63 6.81
CA ALA A 183 -5.78 -24.53 8.04
C ALA A 183 -5.25 -23.41 8.96
N SER A 184 -3.94 -23.34 9.19
CA SER A 184 -3.30 -22.27 9.95
C SER A 184 -3.53 -20.90 9.32
N GLY A 185 -3.45 -20.79 7.98
CA GLY A 185 -3.71 -19.57 7.22
C GLY A 185 -5.16 -19.10 7.36
N ALA A 186 -6.13 -20.03 7.40
CA ALA A 186 -7.54 -19.70 7.67
C ALA A 186 -7.73 -19.10 9.05
N VAL A 187 -7.09 -19.68 10.08
CA VAL A 187 -7.12 -19.14 11.45
C VAL A 187 -6.48 -17.74 11.49
N ASN A 188 -5.30 -17.58 10.89
CA ASN A 188 -4.61 -16.30 10.79
C ASN A 188 -5.49 -15.24 10.09
N PHE A 189 -6.14 -15.61 8.99
CA PHE A 189 -7.06 -14.69 8.29
C PHE A 189 -8.19 -14.21 9.21
N VAL A 190 -8.84 -15.12 9.95
CA VAL A 190 -9.93 -14.76 10.87
C VAL A 190 -9.42 -13.84 11.97
N MET A 191 -8.26 -14.15 12.58
CA MET A 191 -7.64 -13.32 13.61
C MET A 191 -7.27 -11.93 13.10
N LEU A 192 -6.61 -11.86 11.94
CA LEU A 192 -6.21 -10.59 11.32
C LEU A 192 -7.43 -9.77 10.91
N THR A 193 -8.46 -10.39 10.34
CA THR A 193 -9.70 -9.69 9.96
C THR A 193 -10.43 -9.18 11.21
N ALA A 194 -10.49 -9.96 12.29
CA ALA A 194 -11.02 -9.50 13.55
C ALA A 194 -10.23 -8.30 14.11
N MET A 195 -8.91 -8.34 14.04
CA MET A 195 -8.05 -7.22 14.44
C MET A 195 -8.30 -5.98 13.57
N VAL A 196 -8.43 -6.12 12.25
CA VAL A 196 -8.76 -5.04 11.32
C VAL A 196 -10.08 -4.37 11.69
N VAL A 197 -11.11 -5.15 11.96
CA VAL A 197 -12.47 -4.64 12.24
C VAL A 197 -12.59 -4.10 13.66
N PHE A 198 -12.17 -4.86 14.66
CA PHE A 198 -12.45 -4.53 16.08
C PHE A 198 -11.36 -3.65 16.71
N TRP A 199 -10.10 -3.81 16.33
CA TRP A 199 -9.01 -3.03 16.92
C TRP A 199 -8.73 -1.73 16.12
N PHE A 200 -8.62 -1.84 14.80
CA PHE A 200 -8.37 -0.68 13.95
C PHE A 200 -9.64 0.07 13.52
N GLY A 201 -10.82 -0.49 13.79
CA GLY A 201 -12.10 0.14 13.44
C GLY A 201 -12.35 0.29 11.93
N VAL A 202 -11.68 -0.51 11.10
CA VAL A 202 -11.88 -0.49 9.65
C VAL A 202 -13.13 -1.32 9.32
N PRO A 203 -14.20 -0.68 8.79
CA PRO A 203 -15.46 -1.40 8.57
C PRO A 203 -15.32 -2.39 7.42
N LEU A 204 -15.82 -3.60 7.61
CA LEU A 204 -16.01 -4.56 6.54
C LEU A 204 -17.36 -4.26 5.87
N LYS A 205 -17.31 -3.64 4.67
CA LYS A 205 -18.51 -3.24 3.91
C LYS A 205 -19.05 -4.34 3.02
N GLY A 206 -18.20 -5.25 2.57
CA GLY A 206 -18.53 -6.34 1.67
C GLY A 206 -18.71 -7.69 2.36
N SER A 207 -18.63 -8.77 1.57
CA SER A 207 -18.87 -10.13 2.04
C SER A 207 -17.64 -10.72 2.72
N PHE A 208 -17.79 -11.16 3.99
CA PHE A 208 -16.76 -11.92 4.70
C PHE A 208 -16.43 -13.25 4.00
N ALA A 209 -17.44 -13.93 3.43
CA ALA A 209 -17.23 -15.18 2.68
C ALA A 209 -16.37 -14.95 1.44
N ALA A 210 -16.52 -13.80 0.76
CA ALA A 210 -15.68 -13.42 -0.37
C ALA A 210 -14.20 -13.27 0.03
N LEU A 211 -13.96 -12.57 1.15
CA LEU A 211 -12.62 -12.40 1.69
C LEU A 211 -12.02 -13.73 2.18
N LEU A 212 -12.81 -14.57 2.82
CA LEU A 212 -12.37 -15.89 3.30
C LEU A 212 -11.96 -16.79 2.13
N LEU A 213 -12.78 -16.88 1.08
CA LEU A 213 -12.45 -17.68 -0.10
C LEU A 213 -11.17 -17.16 -0.77
N GLY A 214 -11.08 -15.84 -0.98
CA GLY A 214 -9.88 -15.23 -1.55
C GLY A 214 -8.63 -15.45 -0.71
N SER A 215 -8.75 -15.37 0.63
CA SER A 215 -7.63 -15.60 1.54
C SER A 215 -7.15 -17.04 1.53
N LEU A 216 -8.06 -18.02 1.46
CA LEU A 216 -7.69 -19.43 1.35
C LEU A 216 -6.93 -19.72 0.05
N LEU A 217 -7.39 -19.14 -1.06
CA LEU A 217 -6.71 -19.25 -2.34
C LEU A 217 -5.35 -18.55 -2.32
N LEU A 218 -5.24 -17.36 -1.72
CA LEU A 218 -3.96 -16.69 -1.54
C LEU A 218 -2.99 -17.52 -0.69
N VAL A 219 -3.46 -18.06 0.44
CA VAL A 219 -2.65 -18.92 1.31
C VAL A 219 -2.22 -20.18 0.55
N GLY A 220 -3.10 -20.73 -0.29
CA GLY A 220 -2.76 -21.83 -1.20
C GLY A 220 -1.63 -21.47 -2.16
N ALA A 221 -1.71 -20.32 -2.81
CA ALA A 221 -0.65 -19.83 -3.70
C ALA A 221 0.64 -19.52 -2.93
N SER A 222 0.53 -18.89 -1.75
CA SER A 222 1.66 -18.57 -0.87
C SER A 222 2.40 -19.82 -0.41
N THR A 223 1.68 -20.81 0.10
CA THR A 223 2.25 -22.10 0.53
C THR A 223 2.86 -22.85 -0.65
N GLY A 224 2.21 -22.84 -1.82
CA GLY A 224 2.76 -23.39 -3.04
C GLY A 224 4.07 -22.76 -3.48
N LEU A 225 4.18 -21.42 -3.37
CA LEU A 225 5.42 -20.68 -3.62
C LEU A 225 6.50 -21.06 -2.60
N GLY A 226 6.15 -21.22 -1.32
CA GLY A 226 7.07 -21.72 -0.29
C GLY A 226 7.61 -23.11 -0.60
N LEU A 227 6.74 -24.05 -1.07
CA LEU A 227 7.16 -25.37 -1.54
C LEU A 227 8.09 -25.27 -2.75
N LEU A 228 7.81 -24.34 -3.67
CA LEU A 228 8.67 -24.09 -4.82
C LEU A 228 10.05 -23.62 -4.39
N VAL A 229 10.14 -22.64 -3.45
CA VAL A 229 11.40 -22.18 -2.87
C VAL A 229 12.18 -23.32 -2.21
N SER A 230 11.49 -24.20 -1.48
CA SER A 230 12.11 -25.36 -0.85
C SER A 230 12.76 -26.34 -1.84
N SER A 231 12.30 -26.35 -3.10
CA SER A 231 12.87 -27.23 -4.13
C SER A 231 14.27 -26.83 -4.57
N PHE A 232 14.64 -25.55 -4.41
CA PHE A 232 15.95 -25.00 -4.80
C PHE A 232 16.89 -24.78 -3.62
N THR A 233 16.37 -24.73 -2.39
CA THR A 233 17.17 -24.37 -1.22
C THR A 233 17.56 -25.60 -0.41
N ARG A 234 18.78 -25.57 0.16
CA ARG A 234 19.32 -26.66 0.99
C ARG A 234 19.47 -26.27 2.46
N SER A 235 19.39 -24.99 2.81
CA SER A 235 19.47 -24.53 4.19
C SER A 235 18.24 -23.73 4.60
N GLN A 236 17.81 -23.87 5.87
CA GLN A 236 16.67 -23.15 6.42
C GLN A 236 16.89 -21.64 6.35
N THR A 237 18.11 -21.15 6.60
CA THR A 237 18.43 -19.73 6.51
C THR A 237 18.20 -19.18 5.10
N ALA A 238 18.69 -19.89 4.06
CA ALA A 238 18.48 -19.49 2.68
C ALA A 238 16.99 -19.55 2.31
N ALA A 239 16.27 -20.60 2.71
CA ALA A 239 14.83 -20.74 2.46
C ALA A 239 14.03 -19.60 3.10
N PHE A 240 14.37 -19.20 4.34
CA PHE A 240 13.74 -18.07 5.01
C PHE A 240 13.91 -16.77 4.22
N PHE A 241 15.16 -16.40 3.89
CA PHE A 241 15.40 -15.14 3.19
C PHE A 241 14.81 -15.11 1.78
N ILE A 242 14.92 -16.20 1.02
CA ILE A 242 14.37 -16.28 -0.34
C ILE A 242 12.84 -16.20 -0.29
N ALA A 243 12.18 -16.93 0.62
CA ALA A 243 10.73 -16.88 0.77
C ALA A 243 10.28 -15.50 1.27
N ALA A 244 10.95 -14.92 2.30
CA ALA A 244 10.60 -13.63 2.86
C ALA A 244 10.76 -12.50 1.83
N LEU A 245 11.95 -12.33 1.25
CA LEU A 245 12.21 -11.26 0.29
C LEU A 245 11.47 -11.48 -1.04
N GLY A 246 11.39 -12.73 -1.50
CA GLY A 246 10.69 -13.10 -2.72
C GLY A 246 9.17 -12.91 -2.65
N THR A 247 8.59 -12.87 -1.45
CA THR A 247 7.18 -12.53 -1.26
C THR A 247 6.98 -11.07 -0.89
N MET A 248 7.80 -10.52 0.02
CA MET A 248 7.64 -9.17 0.53
C MET A 248 7.88 -8.10 -0.55
N ILE A 249 8.99 -8.20 -1.30
CA ILE A 249 9.35 -7.18 -2.29
C ILE A 249 8.29 -7.06 -3.40
N PRO A 250 7.84 -8.16 -4.08
CA PRO A 250 6.79 -8.04 -5.07
C PRO A 250 5.45 -7.62 -4.49
N THR A 251 5.10 -8.07 -3.27
CA THR A 251 3.86 -7.67 -2.61
C THR A 251 3.82 -6.16 -2.38
N ILE A 252 4.88 -5.57 -1.85
CA ILE A 252 4.89 -4.14 -1.55
C ILE A 252 4.90 -3.30 -2.84
N ASN A 253 5.76 -3.64 -3.79
CA ASN A 253 6.03 -2.76 -4.93
C ASN A 253 5.08 -2.97 -6.12
N PHE A 254 4.57 -4.18 -6.34
CA PHE A 254 3.84 -4.52 -7.56
C PHE A 254 2.40 -5.01 -7.34
N SER A 255 1.94 -5.18 -6.09
CA SER A 255 0.58 -5.69 -5.86
C SER A 255 -0.52 -4.63 -5.83
N GLY A 256 -0.18 -3.36 -5.92
CA GLY A 256 -1.16 -2.28 -5.79
C GLY A 256 -1.24 -1.66 -4.39
N ILE A 257 -0.32 -2.03 -3.48
CA ILE A 257 -0.26 -1.50 -2.11
C ILE A 257 0.19 -0.05 -2.09
N ILE A 258 1.31 0.26 -2.77
CA ILE A 258 1.87 1.62 -2.83
C ILE A 258 1.30 2.38 -4.04
N HIS A 259 1.32 1.76 -5.20
CA HIS A 259 0.84 2.34 -6.44
C HIS A 259 -0.26 1.45 -7.04
N PRO A 260 -1.41 1.99 -7.45
CA PRO A 260 -2.43 1.21 -8.15
C PRO A 260 -1.81 0.47 -9.34
N LEU A 261 -2.23 -0.77 -9.55
CA LEU A 261 -1.69 -1.60 -10.64
C LEU A 261 -1.86 -0.93 -12.02
N SER A 262 -2.94 -0.14 -12.18
CA SER A 262 -3.21 0.64 -13.40
C SER A 262 -2.20 1.76 -13.68
N SER A 263 -1.45 2.21 -12.67
CA SER A 263 -0.39 3.23 -12.85
C SER A 263 0.98 2.63 -13.18
N LEU A 264 1.13 1.32 -13.06
CA LEU A 264 2.36 0.62 -13.44
C LEU A 264 2.40 0.41 -14.96
N SER A 265 3.60 0.42 -15.54
CA SER A 265 3.82 0.22 -16.97
C SER A 265 4.92 -0.81 -17.24
N GLY A 266 4.91 -1.38 -18.43
CA GLY A 266 5.96 -2.30 -18.89
C GLY A 266 6.15 -3.51 -17.98
N GLY A 267 7.40 -3.81 -17.62
CA GLY A 267 7.77 -4.96 -16.81
C GLY A 267 7.17 -4.96 -15.40
N ALA A 268 7.00 -3.79 -14.76
CA ALA A 268 6.41 -3.67 -13.44
C ALA A 268 4.92 -4.09 -13.44
N TYR A 269 4.17 -3.73 -14.47
CA TYR A 269 2.78 -4.17 -14.66
C TYR A 269 2.71 -5.69 -14.85
N ALA A 270 3.58 -6.25 -15.71
CA ALA A 270 3.64 -7.69 -15.93
C ALA A 270 3.99 -8.47 -14.65
N MET A 271 4.94 -7.97 -13.85
CA MET A 271 5.27 -8.54 -12.53
C MET A 271 4.07 -8.49 -11.58
N GLY A 272 3.34 -7.37 -11.56
CA GLY A 272 2.13 -7.25 -10.76
C GLY A 272 1.06 -8.26 -11.14
N LEU A 273 0.80 -8.46 -12.43
CA LEU A 273 -0.16 -9.49 -12.90
C LEU A 273 0.33 -10.91 -12.63
N GLY A 274 1.63 -11.14 -12.70
CA GLY A 274 2.27 -12.44 -12.44
C GLY A 274 2.41 -12.80 -10.96
N PHE A 275 1.85 -12.01 -10.04
CA PHE A 275 2.02 -12.23 -8.61
C PHE A 275 0.68 -12.34 -7.86
N PRO A 276 0.47 -13.39 -7.02
CA PRO A 276 -0.83 -13.67 -6.41
C PRO A 276 -1.37 -12.54 -5.52
N ALA A 277 -0.46 -11.82 -4.82
CA ALA A 277 -0.86 -10.76 -3.89
C ALA A 277 -1.66 -9.65 -4.58
N SER A 278 -1.39 -9.35 -5.85
CA SER A 278 -2.10 -8.32 -6.62
C SER A 278 -3.58 -8.65 -6.83
N TRP A 279 -3.89 -9.91 -7.00
CA TRP A 279 -5.25 -10.39 -7.19
C TRP A 279 -6.03 -10.41 -5.87
N PHE A 280 -5.37 -10.83 -4.79
CA PHE A 280 -6.02 -10.78 -3.48
C PHE A 280 -6.15 -9.35 -2.94
N GLN A 281 -5.24 -8.45 -3.28
CA GLN A 281 -5.34 -7.03 -2.92
C GLN A 281 -6.64 -6.40 -3.46
N ARG A 282 -7.06 -6.75 -4.67
CA ARG A 282 -8.35 -6.32 -5.25
C ARG A 282 -9.52 -6.86 -4.43
N ILE A 283 -9.47 -8.13 -4.01
CA ILE A 283 -10.49 -8.75 -3.16
C ILE A 283 -10.52 -8.05 -1.79
N SER A 284 -9.37 -7.81 -1.18
CA SER A 284 -9.24 -7.15 0.11
C SER A 284 -9.82 -5.73 0.08
N MET A 285 -9.37 -4.90 -0.85
CA MET A 285 -9.87 -3.52 -0.99
C MET A 285 -11.34 -3.48 -1.44
N GLY A 286 -11.76 -4.42 -2.27
CA GLY A 286 -13.15 -4.55 -2.68
C GLY A 286 -14.08 -4.90 -1.51
N GLY A 287 -13.67 -5.82 -0.65
CA GLY A 287 -14.41 -6.23 0.53
C GLY A 287 -14.44 -5.17 1.64
N PHE A 288 -13.30 -4.59 1.99
CA PHE A 288 -13.24 -3.59 3.05
C PHE A 288 -13.81 -2.24 2.63
N SER A 289 -13.45 -1.75 1.45
CA SER A 289 -13.74 -0.37 1.05
C SER A 289 -14.95 -0.23 0.13
N LYS A 290 -15.12 -1.12 -0.86
CA LYS A 290 -16.10 -0.97 -1.94
C LYS A 290 -17.43 -1.70 -1.71
N GLY A 291 -17.50 -2.60 -0.72
CA GLY A 291 -18.72 -3.34 -0.41
C GLY A 291 -19.05 -4.45 -1.41
N LEU A 292 -18.05 -4.99 -2.12
CA LEU A 292 -18.24 -6.03 -3.13
C LEU A 292 -18.56 -7.40 -2.52
N GLY A 293 -19.30 -8.21 -3.26
CA GLY A 293 -19.75 -9.54 -2.86
C GLY A 293 -18.93 -10.69 -3.43
N LEU A 294 -19.41 -11.91 -3.22
CA LEU A 294 -18.71 -13.13 -3.63
C LEU A 294 -18.59 -13.24 -5.17
N THR A 295 -19.63 -12.85 -5.89
CA THR A 295 -19.71 -12.99 -7.35
C THR A 295 -18.85 -12.00 -8.11
N ASP A 296 -18.46 -10.90 -7.46
CA ASP A 296 -17.73 -9.81 -8.10
C ASP A 296 -16.26 -10.13 -8.34
N PHE A 297 -15.74 -11.20 -7.74
CA PHE A 297 -14.31 -11.58 -7.77
C PHE A 297 -14.05 -12.91 -8.51
N ALA A 298 -14.94 -13.32 -9.42
CA ALA A 298 -14.81 -14.60 -10.10
C ALA A 298 -13.47 -14.77 -10.83
N LEU A 299 -12.98 -13.71 -11.48
CA LEU A 299 -11.69 -13.71 -12.17
C LEU A 299 -10.52 -13.82 -11.17
N GLU A 300 -10.55 -13.06 -10.10
CA GLU A 300 -9.52 -13.06 -9.06
C GLU A 300 -9.39 -14.44 -8.41
N TYR A 301 -10.50 -15.11 -8.12
CA TYR A 301 -10.50 -16.47 -7.59
C TYR A 301 -9.93 -17.49 -8.59
N ALA A 302 -10.31 -17.39 -9.85
CA ALA A 302 -9.79 -18.28 -10.89
C ALA A 302 -8.27 -18.14 -11.04
N VAL A 303 -7.76 -16.92 -11.03
CA VAL A 303 -6.33 -16.65 -11.14
C VAL A 303 -5.58 -17.11 -9.90
N LEU A 304 -6.10 -16.86 -8.70
CA LEU A 304 -5.48 -17.34 -7.46
C LEU A 304 -5.46 -18.88 -7.39
N ALA A 305 -6.52 -19.53 -7.82
CA ALA A 305 -6.55 -21.00 -7.95
C ALA A 305 -5.51 -21.50 -8.96
N ALA A 306 -5.35 -20.82 -10.09
CA ALA A 306 -4.33 -21.14 -11.09
C ALA A 306 -2.92 -20.99 -10.52
N PHE A 307 -2.63 -19.95 -9.73
CA PHE A 307 -1.35 -19.81 -9.02
C PHE A 307 -1.12 -20.92 -8.02
N THR A 308 -2.14 -21.27 -7.22
CA THR A 308 -2.06 -22.36 -6.24
C THR A 308 -1.68 -23.69 -6.91
N LEU A 309 -2.40 -24.05 -7.96
CA LEU A 309 -2.14 -25.29 -8.71
C LEU A 309 -0.80 -25.21 -9.47
N GLY A 310 -0.52 -24.09 -10.10
CA GLY A 310 0.71 -23.87 -10.87
C GLY A 310 1.97 -24.01 -10.01
N TYR A 311 2.02 -23.38 -8.84
CA TYR A 311 3.17 -23.49 -7.93
C TYR A 311 3.31 -24.89 -7.35
N LEU A 312 2.19 -25.56 -7.00
CA LEU A 312 2.23 -26.94 -6.51
C LEU A 312 2.74 -27.91 -7.57
N LEU A 313 2.28 -27.77 -8.80
CA LEU A 313 2.74 -28.59 -9.92
C LEU A 313 4.22 -28.35 -10.24
N LEU A 314 4.64 -27.08 -10.32
CA LEU A 314 6.05 -26.73 -10.51
C LEU A 314 6.93 -27.29 -9.41
N ALA A 315 6.53 -27.14 -8.14
CA ALA A 315 7.25 -27.72 -7.01
C ALA A 315 7.34 -29.24 -7.12
N SER A 316 6.28 -29.93 -7.57
CA SER A 316 6.26 -31.38 -7.71
C SER A 316 7.19 -31.89 -8.82
N VAL A 317 7.38 -31.13 -9.89
CA VAL A 317 8.31 -31.45 -10.99
C VAL A 317 9.76 -31.20 -10.57
N LEU A 318 10.00 -30.14 -9.81
CA LEU A 318 11.36 -29.74 -9.39
C LEU A 318 11.87 -30.54 -8.20
N LEU A 319 10.99 -30.99 -7.31
CA LEU A 319 11.36 -31.86 -6.20
C LEU A 319 11.52 -33.30 -6.70
N LYS A 320 12.75 -33.67 -7.08
CA LYS A 320 13.05 -35.02 -7.56
C LYS A 320 12.95 -36.04 -6.43
N LYS A 321 12.33 -37.21 -6.71
CA LYS A 321 12.17 -38.29 -5.73
C LYS A 321 13.49 -39.04 -5.44
N GLN A 322 14.54 -38.85 -6.27
CA GLN A 322 15.89 -39.40 -6.06
C GLN A 322 16.90 -38.31 -6.44
N GLU A 323 17.76 -37.92 -5.54
CA GLU A 323 19.02 -37.26 -5.89
C GLU A 323 19.97 -38.35 -6.44
N LYS A 324 20.43 -38.17 -7.70
CA LYS A 324 21.53 -38.99 -8.25
C LYS A 324 22.82 -38.65 -7.54
#